data_9f29edab2f0c574032ae5ecb8095072d
#
_entry.id   9f29edab2f0c574032ae5ecb8095072d
#
_cell.length_a   1.000
_cell.length_b   1.000
_cell.length_c   1.000
_cell.angle_alpha   90.00
_cell.angle_beta   90.00
_cell.angle_gamma   90.00
#
_symmetry.space_group_name_H-M   'P 1'
#
loop_
_entity.id
_entity.type
_entity.pdbx_description
1 polymer ?
#
loop_
_entity_poly.entity_id
_entity_poly.type
_entity_poly.pdbx_seq_one_letter_code
_entity_poly.pdbx_strand_id
1 'polypeptide(L)'
;IRKALMIAGPLAGLALWFLVREPGVYGLIAVGPLTLETFRFDALSRVWALVFLLISFINGVYALHERSRWADAASLIYAGSAVGAVFAGDLLTLFFFWELTAIASAPLIFAAGGAVARRAGLRYLAIQVLSGVLLLGGAAVWASQTGSWSFGGLNETGDDRGDTLALFQQSEQNV
;
A
#
# COMPACT_ATOMS: atom_id res chain seq x y z
N ILE A 1 17.99 -12.29 17.17
CA ILE A 1 17.74 -12.03 15.73
C ILE A 1 16.34 -11.45 15.55
N ARG A 2 15.27 -12.11 15.99
CA ARG A 2 13.86 -11.70 15.75
C ARG A 2 13.56 -10.26 16.21
N LYS A 3 13.88 -9.92 17.46
CA LYS A 3 13.67 -8.58 18.02
C LYS A 3 14.53 -7.51 17.33
N ALA A 4 15.73 -7.88 16.91
CA ALA A 4 16.58 -6.99 16.14
C ALA A 4 15.94 -6.66 14.76
N LEU A 5 15.28 -7.61 14.10
CA LEU A 5 14.60 -7.38 12.82
C LEU A 5 13.41 -6.41 12.96
N MET A 6 12.69 -6.45 14.10
CA MET A 6 11.55 -5.54 14.34
C MET A 6 11.99 -4.07 14.44
N ILE A 7 13.24 -3.83 14.85
CA ILE A 7 13.80 -2.48 14.91
C ILE A 7 14.59 -2.15 13.65
N ALA A 8 15.42 -3.11 13.19
CA ALA A 8 16.29 -2.89 12.04
C ALA A 8 15.50 -2.70 10.73
N GLY A 9 14.36 -3.39 10.57
CA GLY A 9 13.52 -3.25 9.38
C GLY A 9 13.04 -1.80 9.15
N PRO A 10 12.29 -1.20 10.11
CA PRO A 10 11.87 0.20 9.99
C PRO A 10 13.05 1.18 9.89
N LEU A 11 14.15 0.95 10.60
CA LEU A 11 15.34 1.80 10.51
C LEU A 11 16.01 1.72 9.13
N ALA A 12 16.11 0.52 8.55
CA ALA A 12 16.59 0.36 7.17
C ALA A 12 15.67 1.06 6.18
N GLY A 13 14.34 0.94 6.36
CA GLY A 13 13.35 1.68 5.57
C GLY A 13 13.53 3.20 5.68
N LEU A 14 13.74 3.73 6.89
CA LEU A 14 14.02 5.16 7.09
C LEU A 14 15.34 5.58 6.44
N ALA A 15 16.38 4.76 6.52
CA ALA A 15 17.65 5.04 5.84
C ALA A 15 17.46 5.11 4.33
N LEU A 16 16.73 4.15 3.73
CA LEU A 16 16.37 4.17 2.31
C LEU A 16 15.54 5.40 1.94
N TRP A 17 14.60 5.79 2.79
CA TRP A 17 13.78 6.99 2.60
C TRP A 17 14.62 8.27 2.47
N PHE A 18 15.73 8.39 3.23
CA PHE A 18 16.66 9.49 3.11
C PHE A 18 17.57 9.40 1.88
N LEU A 19 17.89 8.18 1.43
CA LEU A 19 18.77 7.93 0.28
C LEU A 19 18.06 8.13 -1.06
N VAL A 20 16.81 7.64 -1.17
CA VAL A 20 16.00 7.80 -2.40
C VAL A 20 15.36 9.18 -2.39
N ARG A 21 15.79 10.05 -3.31
CA ARG A 21 15.33 11.44 -3.38
C ARG A 21 14.52 11.75 -4.63
N GLU A 22 14.85 11.09 -5.72
CA GLU A 22 14.21 11.34 -7.00
C GLU A 22 12.85 10.63 -7.08
N PRO A 23 11.78 11.34 -7.48
CA PRO A 23 10.51 10.70 -7.77
C PRO A 23 10.61 9.81 -9.01
N GLY A 24 9.91 8.69 -9.01
CA GLY A 24 9.93 7.77 -10.14
C GLY A 24 9.34 6.40 -9.82
N VAL A 25 9.28 5.55 -10.86
CA VAL A 25 8.90 4.14 -10.75
C VAL A 25 10.16 3.29 -10.79
N TYR A 26 10.42 2.56 -9.72
CA TYR A 26 11.65 1.79 -9.54
C TYR A 26 11.46 0.28 -9.64
N GLY A 27 10.25 -0.21 -9.52
CA GLY A 27 9.93 -1.63 -9.56
C GLY A 27 8.92 -1.93 -10.65
N LEU A 28 9.38 -2.41 -11.81
CA LEU A 28 8.54 -2.90 -12.89
C LEU A 28 8.64 -4.41 -12.98
N ILE A 29 7.51 -5.09 -12.86
CA ILE A 29 7.43 -6.55 -13.00
C ILE A 29 6.43 -6.88 -14.11
N ALA A 30 6.90 -7.57 -15.15
CA ALA A 30 6.05 -8.07 -16.21
C ALA A 30 5.42 -9.41 -15.79
N VAL A 31 4.08 -9.46 -15.77
CA VAL A 31 3.30 -10.69 -15.50
C VAL A 31 2.38 -10.95 -16.68
N GLY A 32 2.84 -11.74 -17.64
CA GLY A 32 2.14 -11.95 -18.90
C GLY A 32 1.99 -10.65 -19.69
N PRO A 33 0.76 -10.24 -20.05
CA PRO A 33 0.53 -8.98 -20.76
C PRO A 33 0.51 -7.75 -19.86
N LEU A 34 0.59 -7.93 -18.52
CA LEU A 34 0.51 -6.86 -17.54
C LEU A 34 1.90 -6.42 -17.09
N THR A 35 2.12 -5.13 -16.96
CA THR A 35 3.29 -4.55 -16.31
C THR A 35 2.83 -3.94 -14.98
N LEU A 36 3.33 -4.49 -13.86
CA LEU A 36 3.04 -4.02 -12.52
C LEU A 36 4.09 -3.03 -12.07
N GLU A 37 3.65 -1.92 -11.51
CA GLU A 37 4.49 -0.89 -10.89
C GLU A 37 4.57 -1.13 -9.38
N THR A 38 5.48 -2.01 -8.97
CA THR A 38 5.55 -2.48 -7.58
C THR A 38 6.16 -1.47 -6.61
N PHE A 39 6.93 -0.50 -7.12
CA PHE A 39 7.52 0.54 -6.31
C PHE A 39 7.49 1.88 -7.06
N ARG A 40 6.57 2.75 -6.65
CA ARG A 40 6.46 4.13 -7.12
C ARG A 40 6.78 5.08 -5.97
N PHE A 41 7.70 6.01 -6.22
CA PHE A 41 8.12 7.01 -5.26
C PHE A 41 7.72 8.39 -5.75
N ASP A 42 6.81 9.05 -5.03
CA ASP A 42 6.32 10.39 -5.31
C ASP A 42 6.19 11.21 -4.01
N ALA A 43 5.77 12.46 -4.11
CA ALA A 43 5.66 13.36 -2.97
C ALA A 43 4.66 12.83 -1.92
N LEU A 44 3.57 12.20 -2.35
CA LEU A 44 2.54 11.65 -1.46
C LEU A 44 3.03 10.38 -0.76
N SER A 45 3.57 9.43 -1.52
CA SER A 45 4.12 8.19 -0.97
C SER A 45 5.27 8.45 0.00
N ARG A 46 6.08 9.50 -0.28
CA ARG A 46 7.17 9.91 0.60
C ARG A 46 6.70 10.33 1.99
N VAL A 47 5.66 11.16 2.07
CA VAL A 47 5.10 11.62 3.37
C VAL A 47 4.51 10.43 4.14
N TRP A 48 3.68 9.63 3.48
CA TRP A 48 3.03 8.49 4.13
C TRP A 48 4.02 7.40 4.53
N ALA A 49 5.02 7.12 3.71
CA ALA A 49 6.07 6.16 4.05
C ALA A 49 6.82 6.56 5.32
N LEU A 50 7.16 7.85 5.48
CA LEU A 50 7.80 8.36 6.70
C LEU A 50 6.93 8.07 7.92
N VAL A 51 5.63 8.40 7.86
CA VAL A 51 4.68 8.17 8.95
C VAL A 51 4.59 6.68 9.29
N PHE A 52 4.41 5.81 8.30
CA PHE A 52 4.31 4.36 8.52
C PHE A 52 5.60 3.75 9.07
N LEU A 53 6.77 4.19 8.59
CA LEU A 53 8.06 3.71 9.09
C LEU A 53 8.31 4.15 10.54
N LEU A 54 7.95 5.39 10.89
CA LEU A 54 8.04 5.87 12.28
C LEU A 54 7.12 5.10 13.22
N ILE A 55 5.84 4.89 12.81
CA ILE A 55 4.89 4.10 13.59
C ILE A 55 5.38 2.66 13.74
N SER A 56 5.90 2.06 12.66
CA SER A 56 6.45 0.70 12.68
C SER A 56 7.65 0.59 13.63
N PHE A 57 8.53 1.59 13.64
CA PHE A 57 9.66 1.66 14.57
C PHE A 57 9.19 1.73 16.03
N ILE A 58 8.26 2.65 16.34
CA ILE A 58 7.70 2.82 17.70
C ILE A 58 7.02 1.51 18.15
N ASN A 59 6.22 0.90 17.28
CA ASN A 59 5.57 -0.38 17.56
C ASN A 59 6.59 -1.51 17.77
N GLY A 60 7.67 -1.53 16.99
CA GLY A 60 8.78 -2.47 17.15
C GLY A 60 9.44 -2.37 18.53
N VAL A 61 9.69 -1.14 19.00
CA VAL A 61 10.24 -0.88 20.34
C VAL A 61 9.27 -1.32 21.43
N TYR A 62 7.97 -0.99 21.28
CA TYR A 62 6.94 -1.41 22.24
C TYR A 62 6.82 -2.94 22.33
N ALA A 63 6.88 -3.62 21.19
CA ALA A 63 6.76 -5.07 21.10
C ALA A 63 8.00 -5.84 21.57
N LEU A 64 9.07 -5.17 22.04
CA LEU A 64 10.26 -5.86 22.59
C LEU A 64 9.91 -6.79 23.75
N HIS A 65 8.89 -6.45 24.54
CA HIS A 65 8.41 -7.23 25.67
C HIS A 65 7.53 -8.42 25.27
N GLU A 66 7.03 -8.45 24.02
CA GLU A 66 6.18 -9.53 23.50
C GLU A 66 6.99 -10.83 23.37
N ARG A 67 6.43 -11.95 23.83
CA ARG A 67 7.08 -13.25 23.80
C ARG A 67 6.67 -14.14 22.64
N SER A 68 5.53 -13.81 21.99
CA SER A 68 4.97 -14.61 20.90
C SER A 68 5.78 -14.44 19.61
N ARG A 69 6.27 -15.56 19.07
CA ARG A 69 6.97 -15.57 17.77
C ARG A 69 6.02 -15.24 16.61
N TRP A 70 4.80 -15.71 16.73
CA TRP A 70 3.76 -15.49 15.71
C TRP A 70 3.30 -14.04 15.66
N ALA A 71 3.14 -13.41 16.83
CA ALA A 71 2.81 -11.99 16.89
C ALA A 71 3.92 -11.10 16.28
N ASP A 72 5.18 -11.40 16.58
CA ASP A 72 6.30 -10.66 16.00
C ASP A 72 6.37 -10.81 14.48
N ALA A 73 6.22 -12.04 13.97
CA ALA A 73 6.21 -12.29 12.52
C ALA A 73 5.03 -11.60 11.83
N ALA A 74 3.84 -11.72 12.40
CA ALA A 74 2.64 -11.05 11.91
C ALA A 74 2.79 -9.52 11.89
N SER A 75 3.36 -8.93 12.95
CA SER A 75 3.62 -7.49 13.02
C SER A 75 4.62 -7.01 11.96
N LEU A 76 5.66 -7.78 11.68
CA LEU A 76 6.63 -7.44 10.62
C LEU A 76 6.00 -7.51 9.24
N ILE A 77 5.23 -8.57 8.95
CA ILE A 77 4.52 -8.70 7.67
C ILE A 77 3.50 -7.57 7.53
N TYR A 78 2.73 -7.29 8.58
CA TYR A 78 1.76 -6.19 8.59
C TYR A 78 2.41 -4.84 8.27
N ALA A 79 3.49 -4.50 8.99
CA ALA A 79 4.19 -3.24 8.78
C ALA A 79 4.80 -3.15 7.37
N GLY A 80 5.44 -4.23 6.90
CA GLY A 80 6.01 -4.31 5.55
C GLY A 80 4.95 -4.18 4.46
N SER A 81 3.79 -4.83 4.64
CA SER A 81 2.67 -4.74 3.70
C SER A 81 2.07 -3.33 3.65
N ALA A 82 1.92 -2.67 4.81
CA ALA A 82 1.42 -1.30 4.88
C ALA A 82 2.36 -0.33 4.15
N VAL A 83 3.67 -0.47 4.35
CA VAL A 83 4.68 0.32 3.60
C VAL A 83 4.66 -0.03 2.11
N GLY A 84 4.52 -1.31 1.76
CA GLY A 84 4.37 -1.75 0.36
C GLY A 84 3.16 -1.15 -0.33
N ALA A 85 2.01 -1.08 0.36
CA ALA A 85 0.79 -0.44 -0.16
C ALA A 85 0.99 1.05 -0.46
N VAL A 86 1.78 1.77 0.39
CA VAL A 86 2.09 3.19 0.19
C VAL A 86 2.92 3.42 -1.08
N PHE A 87 3.78 2.46 -1.44
CA PHE A 87 4.62 2.55 -2.62
C PHE A 87 4.04 1.86 -3.86
N ALA A 88 2.85 1.27 -3.77
CA ALA A 88 2.20 0.68 -4.93
C ALA A 88 1.95 1.73 -6.03
N GLY A 89 2.37 1.46 -7.24
CA GLY A 89 2.18 2.33 -8.41
C GLY A 89 0.97 1.95 -9.26
N ASP A 90 0.36 0.80 -8.98
CA ASP A 90 -0.82 0.29 -9.67
C ASP A 90 -1.84 -0.33 -8.71
N LEU A 91 -3.08 -0.43 -9.18
CA LEU A 91 -4.22 -0.94 -8.40
C LEU A 91 -4.06 -2.41 -7.99
N LEU A 92 -3.39 -3.23 -8.81
CA LEU A 92 -3.21 -4.66 -8.53
C LEU A 92 -2.14 -4.87 -7.45
N THR A 93 -1.04 -4.13 -7.53
CA THR A 93 -0.01 -4.11 -6.49
C THR A 93 -0.56 -3.59 -5.17
N LEU A 94 -1.38 -2.52 -5.19
CA LEU A 94 -2.07 -2.01 -4.02
C LEU A 94 -2.97 -3.08 -3.40
N PHE A 95 -3.80 -3.75 -4.21
CA PHE A 95 -4.67 -4.84 -3.76
C PHE A 95 -3.88 -5.96 -3.09
N PHE A 96 -2.76 -6.39 -3.69
CA PHE A 96 -1.91 -7.43 -3.12
C PHE A 96 -1.42 -7.08 -1.71
N PHE A 97 -0.86 -5.88 -1.53
CA PHE A 97 -0.38 -5.45 -0.22
C PHE A 97 -1.52 -5.20 0.78
N TRP A 98 -2.67 -4.73 0.31
CA TRP A 98 -3.88 -4.59 1.12
C TRP A 98 -4.33 -5.92 1.71
N GLU A 99 -4.44 -6.97 0.88
CA GLU A 99 -4.79 -8.31 1.33
C GLU A 99 -3.73 -8.91 2.25
N LEU A 100 -2.45 -8.70 1.96
CA LEU A 100 -1.37 -9.17 2.81
C LEU A 100 -1.41 -8.52 4.20
N THR A 101 -1.75 -7.23 4.28
CA THR A 101 -1.99 -6.52 5.55
C THR A 101 -3.13 -7.17 6.35
N ALA A 102 -4.22 -7.50 5.67
CA ALA A 102 -5.37 -8.17 6.27
C ALA A 102 -5.03 -9.55 6.83
N ILE A 103 -4.36 -10.37 6.03
CA ILE A 103 -3.92 -11.72 6.42
C ILE A 103 -2.95 -11.63 7.61
N ALA A 104 -2.02 -10.67 7.60
CA ALA A 104 -1.06 -10.50 8.68
C ALA A 104 -1.69 -9.99 9.99
N SER A 105 -2.80 -9.26 9.94
CA SER A 105 -3.49 -8.76 11.13
C SER A 105 -4.33 -9.84 11.85
N ALA A 106 -4.83 -10.84 11.14
CA ALA A 106 -5.67 -11.87 11.72
C ALA A 106 -4.99 -12.67 12.85
N PRO A 107 -3.72 -13.12 12.73
CA PRO A 107 -3.01 -13.78 13.83
C PRO A 107 -2.88 -12.90 15.09
N LEU A 108 -2.78 -11.57 14.93
CA LEU A 108 -2.71 -10.64 16.06
C LEU A 108 -4.03 -10.61 16.84
N ILE A 109 -5.17 -10.67 16.15
CA ILE A 109 -6.48 -10.75 16.78
C ILE A 109 -6.64 -12.10 17.49
N PHE A 110 -6.25 -13.19 16.84
CA PHE A 110 -6.34 -14.55 17.42
C PHE A 110 -5.40 -14.74 18.61
N ALA A 111 -4.28 -14.01 18.68
CA ALA A 111 -3.33 -14.06 19.78
C ALA A 111 -3.93 -13.64 21.13
N ALA A 112 -5.00 -12.85 21.14
CA ALA A 112 -5.74 -12.50 22.36
C ALA A 112 -6.42 -13.72 23.02
N GLY A 113 -6.61 -14.81 22.28
CA GLY A 113 -7.13 -16.09 22.79
C GLY A 113 -8.63 -16.09 23.09
N GLY A 114 -9.15 -17.30 23.32
CA GLY A 114 -10.54 -17.50 23.71
C GLY A 114 -11.56 -17.44 22.56
N ALA A 115 -12.81 -17.80 22.88
CA ALA A 115 -13.89 -17.88 21.89
C ALA A 115 -14.31 -16.51 21.36
N VAL A 116 -14.17 -15.45 22.16
CA VAL A 116 -14.51 -14.08 21.78
C VAL A 116 -13.53 -13.56 20.71
N ALA A 117 -12.24 -13.70 20.97
CA ALA A 117 -11.20 -13.29 20.02
C ALA A 117 -11.31 -14.05 18.69
N ARG A 118 -11.61 -15.36 18.75
CA ARG A 118 -11.81 -16.17 17.56
C ARG A 118 -13.02 -15.71 16.73
N ARG A 119 -14.16 -15.42 17.37
CA ARG A 119 -15.34 -14.89 16.67
C ARG A 119 -15.08 -13.52 16.08
N ALA A 120 -14.40 -12.64 16.82
CA ALA A 120 -14.02 -11.32 16.34
C ALA A 120 -13.08 -11.40 15.12
N GLY A 121 -12.06 -12.24 15.18
CA GLY A 121 -11.13 -12.44 14.08
C GLY A 121 -11.78 -13.02 12.83
N LEU A 122 -12.71 -13.98 12.97
CA LEU A 122 -13.44 -14.51 11.83
C LEU A 122 -14.37 -13.47 11.19
N ARG A 123 -15.06 -12.64 11.98
CA ARG A 123 -15.87 -11.54 11.45
C ARG A 123 -14.99 -10.51 10.74
N TYR A 124 -13.86 -10.17 11.35
CA TYR A 124 -12.88 -9.27 10.73
C TYR A 124 -12.44 -9.80 9.37
N LEU A 125 -12.01 -11.06 9.28
CA LEU A 125 -11.58 -11.67 8.02
C LEU A 125 -12.70 -11.68 6.97
N ALA A 126 -13.94 -12.00 7.37
CA ALA A 126 -15.08 -12.01 6.43
C ALA A 126 -15.33 -10.62 5.83
N ILE A 127 -15.29 -9.55 6.66
CA ILE A 127 -15.45 -8.17 6.19
C ILE A 127 -14.27 -7.77 5.31
N GLN A 128 -13.06 -8.16 5.69
CA GLN A 128 -11.85 -7.82 4.97
C GLN A 128 -11.82 -8.47 3.58
N VAL A 129 -12.16 -9.76 3.48
CA VAL A 129 -12.27 -10.46 2.18
C VAL A 129 -13.32 -9.80 1.29
N LEU A 130 -14.48 -9.43 1.86
CA LEU A 130 -15.51 -8.71 1.11
C LEU A 130 -14.98 -7.35 0.59
N SER A 131 -14.28 -6.60 1.44
CA SER A 131 -13.63 -5.33 1.06
C SER A 131 -12.62 -5.52 -0.08
N GLY A 132 -11.79 -6.56 0.01
CA GLY A 132 -10.80 -6.88 -1.02
C GLY A 132 -11.44 -7.24 -2.36
N VAL A 133 -12.51 -8.05 -2.35
CA VAL A 133 -13.28 -8.39 -3.57
C VAL A 133 -13.88 -7.14 -4.20
N LEU A 134 -14.44 -6.22 -3.39
CA LEU A 134 -14.99 -4.97 -3.89
C LEU A 134 -13.89 -4.06 -4.48
N LEU A 135 -12.74 -3.97 -3.82
CA LEU A 135 -11.60 -3.21 -4.32
C LEU A 135 -11.12 -3.77 -5.67
N LEU A 136 -10.93 -5.09 -5.75
CA LEU A 136 -10.49 -5.74 -6.98
C LEU A 136 -11.53 -5.59 -8.10
N GLY A 137 -12.82 -5.72 -7.77
CA GLY A 137 -13.92 -5.47 -8.72
C GLY A 137 -13.90 -4.04 -9.27
N GLY A 138 -13.74 -3.05 -8.39
CA GLY A 138 -13.60 -1.64 -8.78
C GLY A 138 -12.37 -1.41 -9.65
N ALA A 139 -11.23 -1.99 -9.28
CA ALA A 139 -10.00 -1.92 -10.06
C ALA A 139 -10.14 -2.55 -11.45
N ALA A 140 -10.84 -3.68 -11.56
CA ALA A 140 -11.10 -4.35 -12.84
C ALA A 140 -12.01 -3.52 -13.74
N VAL A 141 -13.06 -2.89 -13.18
CA VAL A 141 -13.94 -1.96 -13.92
C VAL A 141 -13.13 -0.76 -14.41
N TRP A 142 -12.31 -0.17 -13.54
CA TRP A 142 -11.42 0.93 -13.92
C TRP A 142 -10.49 0.53 -15.07
N ALA A 143 -9.77 -0.58 -14.92
CA ALA A 143 -8.87 -1.07 -15.95
C ALA A 143 -9.56 -1.39 -17.28
N SER A 144 -10.82 -1.85 -17.25
CA SER A 144 -11.61 -2.10 -18.47
C SER A 144 -11.99 -0.82 -19.21
N GLN A 145 -12.13 0.30 -18.49
CA GLN A 145 -12.52 1.60 -19.07
C GLN A 145 -11.29 2.39 -19.55
N THR A 146 -10.18 2.31 -18.83
CA THR A 146 -8.97 3.10 -19.10
C THR A 146 -7.91 2.34 -19.87
N GLY A 147 -8.01 1.00 -19.93
CA GLY A 147 -6.97 0.12 -20.51
C GLY A 147 -5.71 0.01 -19.65
N SER A 148 -5.68 0.59 -18.44
CA SER A 148 -4.50 0.61 -17.57
C SER A 148 -4.84 0.30 -16.12
N TRP A 149 -3.93 -0.40 -15.43
CA TRP A 149 -3.97 -0.64 -13.99
C TRP A 149 -3.14 0.39 -13.21
N SER A 150 -2.30 1.18 -13.89
CA SER A 150 -1.42 2.17 -13.28
C SER A 150 -2.21 3.38 -12.75
N PHE A 151 -1.75 3.93 -11.62
CA PHE A 151 -2.24 5.21 -11.11
C PHE A 151 -1.87 6.40 -12.01
N GLY A 152 -0.91 6.24 -12.94
CA GLY A 152 -0.60 7.26 -13.96
C GLY A 152 -1.81 7.64 -14.80
N GLY A 153 -2.65 6.69 -15.17
CA GLY A 153 -3.89 6.95 -15.91
C GLY A 153 -4.91 7.84 -15.17
N LEU A 154 -4.81 7.97 -13.84
CA LEU A 154 -5.64 8.91 -13.07
C LEU A 154 -5.24 10.38 -13.30
N ASN A 155 -3.97 10.63 -13.60
CA ASN A 155 -3.47 11.97 -13.87
C ASN A 155 -3.79 12.42 -15.30
N GLU A 156 -3.77 11.49 -16.27
CA GLU A 156 -4.07 11.79 -17.68
C GLU A 156 -5.54 12.18 -17.88
N THR A 157 -6.48 11.53 -17.17
CA THR A 157 -7.89 11.93 -17.17
C THR A 157 -8.16 13.28 -16.49
N GLY A 158 -7.22 13.76 -15.66
CA GLY A 158 -7.29 15.09 -15.02
C GLY A 158 -6.73 16.22 -15.90
N ASP A 159 -5.77 15.89 -16.77
CA ASP A 159 -5.09 16.86 -17.65
C ASP A 159 -5.93 17.22 -18.90
N ASP A 160 -6.85 16.35 -19.30
CA ASP A 160 -7.83 16.62 -20.38
C ASP A 160 -8.72 17.86 -20.07
N ARG A 161 -8.84 18.24 -18.78
CA ARG A 161 -9.47 19.53 -18.40
C ARG A 161 -8.58 20.75 -18.65
N GLY A 162 -7.25 20.57 -18.62
CA GLY A 162 -6.28 21.62 -18.98
C GLY A 162 -6.35 21.94 -20.46
N ASP A 163 -6.43 20.92 -21.29
CA ASP A 163 -6.53 21.08 -22.75
C ASP A 163 -7.86 21.71 -23.17
N THR A 164 -8.97 21.34 -22.53
CA THR A 164 -10.27 21.99 -22.79
C THR A 164 -10.27 23.46 -22.38
N LEU A 165 -9.67 23.83 -21.26
CA LEU A 165 -9.52 25.26 -20.87
C LEU A 165 -8.62 26.01 -21.81
N ALA A 166 -7.54 25.42 -22.30
CA ALA A 166 -6.66 26.02 -23.30
C ALA A 166 -7.39 26.25 -24.64
N LEU A 167 -8.23 25.31 -25.08
CA LEU A 167 -9.06 25.47 -26.27
C LEU A 167 -10.13 26.56 -26.12
N PHE A 168 -10.74 26.71 -24.92
CA PHE A 168 -11.67 27.81 -24.64
C PHE A 168 -10.98 29.17 -24.66
N GLN A 169 -9.78 29.28 -24.04
CA GLN A 169 -9.00 30.53 -24.06
C GLN A 169 -8.55 30.91 -25.48
N GLN A 170 -8.21 29.92 -26.31
CA GLN A 170 -7.83 30.17 -27.70
C GLN A 170 -9.02 30.59 -28.58
N SER A 171 -10.23 30.15 -28.26
CA SER A 171 -11.44 30.58 -28.96
C SER A 171 -11.82 32.03 -28.64
N GLU A 172 -11.57 32.52 -27.44
CA GLU A 172 -11.82 33.91 -27.03
C GLU A 172 -10.82 34.90 -27.60
N GLN A 173 -9.61 34.46 -27.97
CA GLN A 173 -8.60 35.32 -28.60
C GLN A 173 -8.78 35.51 -30.12
N ASN A 174 -9.65 34.70 -30.72
CA ASN A 174 -9.93 34.76 -32.19
C ASN A 174 -11.24 35.48 -32.56
N VAL A 175 -11.89 36.14 -31.59
CA VAL A 175 -13.05 37.01 -31.78
C VAL A 175 -12.66 38.49 -31.56
#